data_948b93faac20780811c7e6a6504e4dff
#
_entry.id   948b93faac20780811c7e6a6504e4dff
#
_cell.length_a   1.000
_cell.length_b   1.000
_cell.length_c   1.000
_cell.angle_alpha   90.00
_cell.angle_beta   90.00
_cell.angle_gamma   90.00
#
_symmetry.space_group_name_H-M   'P 1'
#
loop_
_entity.id
_entity.type
_entity.pdbx_description
1 polymer ?
#
loop_
_entity_poly.entity_id
_entity_poly.type
_entity_poly.pdbx_seq_one_letter_code
_entity_poly.pdbx_strand_id
1 'polypeptide(L)'
;MTTVPHHEQTLPVPFETATVADAMSPGVISCPPETPLRVVARMMATFSVHSVFVFEHQDEDDEDLQLWGVVSDLDLVAAGRLDVDTRTAGGSAVTPLVTVCSTEPLSVAAQLMAENGIAHLAVTDPTSKRPVGVISTLDIARSIAAGTGPRETQASA
;
A
#
# COMPACT_ATOMS: atom_id res chain seq x y z
N MET A 1 26.26 13.63 -22.94
CA MET A 1 25.17 12.64 -23.17
C MET A 1 24.77 12.08 -21.83
N THR A 2 23.63 12.51 -21.33
CA THR A 2 23.09 12.00 -20.08
C THR A 2 22.30 10.73 -20.42
N THR A 3 22.82 9.58 -20.04
CA THR A 3 22.13 8.32 -20.19
C THR A 3 21.02 8.30 -19.15
N VAL A 4 19.77 8.46 -19.57
CA VAL A 4 18.61 8.21 -18.73
C VAL A 4 18.62 6.70 -18.42
N PRO A 5 18.59 6.29 -17.15
CA PRO A 5 18.44 4.87 -16.87
C PRO A 5 17.10 4.41 -17.42
N HIS A 6 17.14 3.50 -18.36
CA HIS A 6 15.95 2.76 -18.73
C HIS A 6 15.47 2.02 -17.49
N HIS A 7 14.37 2.48 -16.91
CA HIS A 7 13.59 1.63 -16.05
C HIS A 7 13.19 0.42 -16.91
N GLU A 8 13.87 -0.67 -16.68
CA GLU A 8 13.43 -1.96 -17.15
C GLU A 8 12.02 -2.15 -16.60
N GLN A 9 11.03 -1.91 -17.44
CA GLN A 9 9.64 -2.18 -17.10
C GLN A 9 9.52 -3.69 -17.06
N THR A 10 9.75 -4.24 -15.88
CA THR A 10 9.44 -5.64 -15.61
C THR A 10 7.94 -5.78 -15.86
N LEU A 11 7.59 -6.64 -16.81
CA LEU A 11 6.19 -6.93 -17.12
C LEU A 11 5.51 -7.45 -15.85
N PRO A 12 4.32 -6.99 -15.50
CA PRO A 12 3.62 -7.46 -14.33
C PRO A 12 3.35 -8.97 -14.42
N VAL A 13 3.52 -9.66 -13.31
CA VAL A 13 3.25 -11.10 -13.21
C VAL A 13 1.74 -11.33 -13.25
N PRO A 14 1.26 -12.32 -14.03
CA PRO A 14 -0.17 -12.63 -14.09
C PRO A 14 -0.76 -12.99 -12.72
N PHE A 15 -1.98 -12.56 -12.48
CA PHE A 15 -2.68 -12.72 -11.20
C PHE A 15 -2.71 -14.18 -10.71
N GLU A 16 -2.90 -15.13 -11.62
CA GLU A 16 -3.05 -16.55 -11.31
C GLU A 16 -1.78 -17.19 -10.72
N THR A 17 -0.62 -16.61 -11.00
CA THR A 17 0.69 -17.12 -10.56
C THR A 17 1.45 -16.15 -9.66
N ALA A 18 0.98 -14.92 -9.52
CA ALA A 18 1.65 -13.88 -8.76
C ALA A 18 1.56 -14.13 -7.26
N THR A 19 2.65 -13.80 -6.57
CA THR A 19 2.66 -13.59 -5.13
C THR A 19 2.42 -12.10 -4.84
N VAL A 20 2.12 -11.78 -3.59
CA VAL A 20 2.00 -10.38 -3.13
C VAL A 20 3.28 -9.60 -3.43
N ALA A 21 4.46 -10.20 -3.18
CA ALA A 21 5.76 -9.58 -3.48
C ALA A 21 5.93 -9.19 -4.95
N ASP A 22 5.37 -9.97 -5.88
CA ASP A 22 5.47 -9.70 -7.32
C ASP A 22 4.69 -8.43 -7.75
N ALA A 23 3.63 -8.10 -7.04
CA ALA A 23 2.71 -7.01 -7.41
C ALA A 23 2.81 -5.78 -6.50
N MET A 24 3.34 -5.90 -5.28
CA MET A 24 3.42 -4.81 -4.32
C MET A 24 4.35 -3.69 -4.77
N SER A 25 4.12 -2.50 -4.25
CA SER A 25 5.11 -1.42 -4.24
C SER A 25 6.04 -1.62 -3.04
N PRO A 26 7.35 -1.81 -3.27
CA PRO A 26 8.30 -2.00 -2.17
C PRO A 26 8.57 -0.68 -1.44
N GLY A 27 8.97 -0.80 -0.18
CA GLY A 27 9.29 0.33 0.67
C GLY A 27 8.11 0.82 1.49
N VAL A 28 8.43 1.55 2.53
CA VAL A 28 7.46 2.04 3.51
C VAL A 28 7.72 3.52 3.76
N ILE A 29 6.72 4.35 3.50
CA ILE A 29 6.68 5.74 3.94
C ILE A 29 5.89 5.77 5.24
N SER A 30 6.49 6.30 6.28
CA SER A 30 5.93 6.26 7.63
C SER A 30 6.06 7.57 8.39
N CYS A 31 5.22 7.73 9.40
CA CYS A 31 5.26 8.85 10.33
C CYS A 31 4.83 8.41 11.74
N PRO A 32 5.21 9.19 12.77
CA PRO A 32 4.66 9.01 14.12
C PRO A 32 3.16 9.34 14.20
N PRO A 33 2.44 8.83 15.22
CA PRO A 33 0.99 9.05 15.37
C PRO A 33 0.59 10.53 15.52
N GLU A 34 1.43 11.33 16.12
CA GLU A 34 1.18 12.77 16.37
C GLU A 34 1.38 13.68 15.16
N THR A 35 1.81 13.13 14.03
CA THR A 35 2.04 13.88 12.80
C THR A 35 0.74 14.50 12.29
N PRO A 36 0.68 15.82 12.06
CA PRO A 36 -0.51 16.48 11.52
C PRO A 36 -0.87 15.94 10.12
N LEU A 37 -2.15 15.86 9.81
CA LEU A 37 -2.62 15.35 8.51
C LEU A 37 -2.10 16.18 7.33
N ARG A 38 -1.89 17.49 7.51
CA ARG A 38 -1.26 18.34 6.48
C ARG A 38 0.15 17.84 6.11
N VAL A 39 0.93 17.40 7.10
CA VAL A 39 2.26 16.82 6.87
C VAL A 39 2.17 15.48 6.17
N VAL A 40 1.20 14.65 6.55
CA VAL A 40 0.91 13.38 5.86
C VAL A 40 0.57 13.63 4.39
N ALA A 41 -0.27 14.62 4.12
CA ALA A 41 -0.63 15.00 2.74
C ALA A 41 0.61 15.45 1.92
N ARG A 42 1.51 16.21 2.53
CA ARG A 42 2.77 16.61 1.89
C ARG A 42 3.67 15.39 1.60
N MET A 43 3.73 14.43 2.51
CA MET A 43 4.47 13.18 2.31
C MET A 43 3.91 12.41 1.11
N MET A 44 2.59 12.26 1.03
CA MET A 44 1.93 11.59 -0.09
C MET A 44 2.24 12.29 -1.43
N ALA A 45 2.15 13.61 -1.45
CA ALA A 45 2.42 14.41 -2.65
C ALA A 45 3.90 14.34 -3.07
N THR A 46 4.83 14.41 -2.11
CA THR A 46 6.27 14.39 -2.37
C THR A 46 6.73 13.03 -2.89
N PHE A 47 6.24 11.96 -2.33
CA PHE A 47 6.65 10.59 -2.67
C PHE A 47 5.72 9.92 -3.70
N SER A 48 4.65 10.60 -4.11
CA SER A 48 3.63 10.05 -5.03
C SER A 48 3.05 8.72 -4.55
N VAL A 49 2.75 8.65 -3.26
CA VAL A 49 2.16 7.48 -2.61
C VAL A 49 0.72 7.75 -2.17
N HIS A 50 -0.11 6.71 -2.09
CA HIS A 50 -1.52 6.77 -1.71
C HIS A 50 -1.78 6.44 -0.25
N SER A 51 -0.74 6.08 0.48
CA SER A 51 -0.84 5.74 1.90
C SER A 51 0.46 6.03 2.64
N VAL A 52 0.33 6.33 3.92
CA VAL A 52 1.44 6.52 4.85
C VAL A 52 1.18 5.63 6.06
N PHE A 53 2.18 4.85 6.45
CA PHE A 53 2.11 4.02 7.63
C PHE A 53 2.33 4.85 8.89
N VAL A 54 1.63 4.48 9.95
CA VAL A 54 1.78 5.08 11.26
C VAL A 54 2.42 4.06 12.18
N PHE A 55 3.59 4.39 12.70
CA PHE A 55 4.33 3.58 13.65
C PHE A 55 4.36 4.25 15.00
N GLU A 56 4.23 3.45 16.05
CA GLU A 56 4.30 3.86 17.44
C GLU A 56 5.34 3.05 18.18
N HIS A 57 6.09 3.69 19.07
CA HIS A 57 6.89 3.00 20.08
C HIS A 57 5.98 2.51 21.21
N GLN A 58 6.08 1.26 21.58
CA GLN A 58 5.29 0.74 22.71
C GLN A 58 5.77 1.23 24.06
N ASP A 59 7.09 1.39 24.20
CA ASP A 59 7.74 1.92 25.38
C ASP A 59 8.92 2.82 24.98
N GLU A 60 9.28 3.80 25.82
CA GLU A 60 10.38 4.73 25.56
C GLU A 60 11.75 4.03 25.42
N ASP A 61 11.87 2.81 25.94
CA ASP A 61 13.08 1.98 25.89
C ASP A 61 13.01 0.91 24.77
N ASP A 62 11.90 0.83 24.03
CA ASP A 62 11.72 -0.17 22.98
C ASP A 62 12.23 0.39 21.64
N GLU A 63 13.30 -0.21 21.11
CA GLU A 63 13.81 0.10 19.78
C GLU A 63 12.88 -0.44 18.67
N ASP A 64 11.89 -1.26 19.01
CA ASP A 64 10.96 -1.85 18.06
C ASP A 64 9.71 -0.96 17.85
N LEU A 65 9.67 -0.36 16.67
CA LEU A 65 8.48 0.35 16.18
C LEU A 65 7.38 -0.65 15.84
N GLN A 66 6.21 -0.46 16.43
CA GLN A 66 5.02 -1.22 16.04
C GLN A 66 4.18 -0.45 15.03
N LEU A 67 3.69 -1.18 14.03
CA LEU A 67 2.77 -0.65 13.05
C LEU A 67 1.40 -0.41 13.72
N TRP A 68 1.04 0.86 13.88
CA TRP A 68 -0.23 1.29 14.47
C TRP A 68 -1.38 1.19 13.48
N GLY A 69 -1.16 1.71 12.28
CA GLY A 69 -2.20 1.76 11.27
C GLY A 69 -1.70 2.37 9.97
N VAL A 70 -2.63 2.67 9.10
CA VAL A 70 -2.36 3.31 7.80
C VAL A 70 -3.33 4.47 7.57
N VAL A 71 -2.82 5.58 7.07
CA VAL A 71 -3.60 6.71 6.55
C VAL A 71 -3.56 6.65 5.04
N SER A 72 -4.72 6.57 4.40
CA SER A 72 -4.86 6.60 2.95
C SER A 72 -5.22 8.00 2.44
N ASP A 73 -5.08 8.19 1.15
CA ASP A 73 -5.56 9.40 0.47
C ASP A 73 -7.08 9.60 0.65
N LEU A 74 -7.84 8.52 0.71
CA LEU A 74 -9.28 8.58 1.00
C LEU A 74 -9.57 9.13 2.40
N ASP A 75 -8.75 8.77 3.39
CA ASP A 75 -8.87 9.30 4.76
C ASP A 75 -8.62 10.81 4.79
N LEU A 76 -7.67 11.32 3.98
CA LEU A 76 -7.43 12.74 3.81
C LEU A 76 -8.61 13.45 3.15
N VAL A 77 -9.20 12.86 2.13
CA VAL A 77 -10.39 13.41 1.45
C VAL A 77 -11.57 13.48 2.43
N ALA A 78 -11.78 12.45 3.22
CA ALA A 78 -12.81 12.43 4.24
C ALA A 78 -12.58 13.49 5.34
N ALA A 79 -11.31 13.75 5.67
CA ALA A 79 -10.91 14.77 6.64
C ALA A 79 -10.84 16.19 6.05
N GLY A 80 -10.95 16.36 4.73
CA GLY A 80 -10.65 17.61 4.02
C GLY A 80 -11.53 18.82 4.34
N ARG A 81 -12.63 18.62 5.08
CA ARG A 81 -13.45 19.70 5.66
C ARG A 81 -13.16 19.98 7.13
N LEU A 82 -12.24 19.23 7.69
CA LEU A 82 -11.86 19.28 9.08
C LEU A 82 -10.46 19.88 9.18
N ASP A 83 -10.12 20.30 10.37
CA ASP A 83 -8.84 20.95 10.60
C ASP A 83 -7.68 19.97 10.44
N VAL A 84 -7.07 19.97 9.26
CA VAL A 84 -5.92 19.10 8.92
C VAL A 84 -4.65 19.47 9.71
N ASP A 85 -4.62 20.62 10.36
CA ASP A 85 -3.50 21.05 11.17
C ASP A 85 -3.61 20.57 12.63
N THR A 86 -4.82 20.28 13.10
CA THR A 86 -5.08 19.74 14.44
C THR A 86 -5.33 18.25 14.46
N ARG A 87 -5.82 17.67 13.37
CA ARG A 87 -5.97 16.23 13.24
C ARG A 87 -4.62 15.57 13.00
N THR A 88 -4.44 14.39 13.62
CA THR A 88 -3.19 13.64 13.56
C THR A 88 -3.34 12.35 12.76
N ALA A 89 -2.21 11.83 12.30
CA ALA A 89 -2.14 10.55 11.62
C ALA A 89 -2.72 9.42 12.49
N GLY A 90 -2.35 9.35 13.76
CA GLY A 90 -2.85 8.34 14.69
C GLY A 90 -4.36 8.41 14.92
N GLY A 91 -4.93 9.60 14.94
CA GLY A 91 -6.37 9.82 15.10
C GLY A 91 -7.18 9.48 13.85
N SER A 92 -6.55 9.41 12.69
CA SER A 92 -7.20 9.16 11.39
C SER A 92 -6.83 7.81 10.78
N ALA A 93 -5.80 7.14 11.29
CA ALA A 93 -5.38 5.84 10.81
C ALA A 93 -6.46 4.77 11.04
N VAL A 94 -6.64 3.92 10.04
CA VAL A 94 -7.56 2.79 10.13
C VAL A 94 -6.93 1.69 11.00
N THR A 95 -7.65 1.29 12.04
CA THR A 95 -7.31 0.18 12.95
C THR A 95 -8.55 -0.69 13.19
N PRO A 96 -8.41 -2.01 13.39
CA PRO A 96 -7.19 -2.80 13.30
C PRO A 96 -6.65 -2.84 11.88
N LEU A 97 -5.32 -2.92 11.75
CA LEU A 97 -4.66 -2.98 10.46
C LEU A 97 -4.78 -4.39 9.88
N VAL A 98 -5.26 -4.48 8.64
CA VAL A 98 -5.25 -5.72 7.88
C VAL A 98 -3.93 -5.79 7.10
N THR A 99 -3.19 -6.86 7.32
CA THR A 99 -1.90 -7.12 6.66
C THR A 99 -1.92 -8.40 5.85
N VAL A 100 -1.02 -8.51 4.91
CA VAL A 100 -0.79 -9.71 4.12
C VAL A 100 0.70 -9.99 4.04
N CYS A 101 1.09 -11.27 4.07
CA CYS A 101 2.48 -11.65 3.95
C CYS A 101 2.95 -11.57 2.49
N SER A 102 4.19 -11.14 2.27
CA SER A 102 4.77 -10.97 0.93
C SER A 102 4.81 -12.27 0.11
N THR A 103 4.89 -13.41 0.77
CA THR A 103 4.93 -14.75 0.15
C THR A 103 3.56 -15.35 -0.15
N GLU A 104 2.49 -14.73 0.32
CA GLU A 104 1.12 -15.18 0.04
C GLU A 104 0.77 -15.02 -1.45
N PRO A 105 -0.10 -15.91 -1.98
CA PRO A 105 -0.66 -15.68 -3.30
C PRO A 105 -1.39 -14.33 -3.40
N LEU A 106 -1.31 -13.70 -4.56
CA LEU A 106 -1.98 -12.42 -4.77
C LEU A 106 -3.50 -12.50 -4.60
N SER A 107 -4.09 -13.67 -4.86
CA SER A 107 -5.50 -13.93 -4.61
C SER A 107 -5.91 -13.77 -3.15
N VAL A 108 -5.02 -14.05 -2.20
CA VAL A 108 -5.26 -13.83 -0.76
C VAL A 108 -5.39 -12.34 -0.45
N ALA A 109 -4.50 -11.51 -1.03
CA ALA A 109 -4.61 -10.06 -0.88
C ALA A 109 -5.92 -9.51 -1.47
N ALA A 110 -6.29 -9.97 -2.66
CA ALA A 110 -7.55 -9.58 -3.30
C ALA A 110 -8.76 -9.95 -2.44
N GLN A 111 -8.78 -11.13 -1.86
CA GLN A 111 -9.85 -11.59 -0.97
C GLN A 111 -9.92 -10.73 0.30
N LEU A 112 -8.79 -10.45 0.95
CA LEU A 112 -8.74 -9.60 2.15
C LEU A 112 -9.25 -8.18 1.87
N MET A 113 -8.89 -7.61 0.72
CA MET A 113 -9.39 -6.29 0.31
C MET A 113 -10.90 -6.30 0.11
N ALA A 114 -11.43 -7.32 -0.58
CA ALA A 114 -12.87 -7.43 -0.85
C ALA A 114 -13.67 -7.65 0.43
N GLU A 115 -13.22 -8.55 1.30
CA GLU A 115 -13.91 -8.86 2.56
C GLU A 115 -13.94 -7.69 3.54
N ASN A 116 -12.89 -6.88 3.57
CA ASN A 116 -12.76 -5.75 4.48
C ASN A 116 -13.14 -4.39 3.86
N GLY A 117 -13.45 -4.34 2.58
CA GLY A 117 -13.79 -3.10 1.87
C GLY A 117 -12.64 -2.08 1.88
N ILE A 118 -11.41 -2.53 1.74
CA ILE A 118 -10.20 -1.69 1.80
C ILE A 118 -9.42 -1.74 0.50
N ALA A 119 -8.81 -0.63 0.13
CA ALA A 119 -8.10 -0.45 -1.14
C ALA A 119 -6.58 -0.65 -1.04
N HIS A 120 -6.05 -0.74 0.18
CA HIS A 120 -4.62 -0.89 0.45
C HIS A 120 -4.39 -1.86 1.61
N LEU A 121 -3.38 -2.71 1.46
CA LEU A 121 -2.90 -3.58 2.55
C LEU A 121 -1.42 -3.30 2.82
N ALA A 122 -1.05 -3.32 4.08
CA ALA A 122 0.34 -3.43 4.47
C ALA A 122 0.87 -4.83 4.14
N VAL A 123 2.01 -4.89 3.50
CA VAL A 123 2.70 -6.16 3.20
C VAL A 123 3.81 -6.37 4.22
N THR A 124 3.80 -7.52 4.86
CA THR A 124 4.79 -7.87 5.88
C THR A 124 5.74 -8.95 5.40
N ASP A 125 6.95 -8.92 5.92
CA ASP A 125 7.92 -9.99 5.73
C ASP A 125 7.52 -11.22 6.56
N PRO A 126 7.59 -12.45 6.00
CA PRO A 126 7.15 -13.65 6.70
C PRO A 126 7.98 -14.00 7.93
N THR A 127 9.24 -13.60 7.95
CA THR A 127 10.19 -13.91 9.03
C THR A 127 10.20 -12.82 10.10
N SER A 128 10.47 -11.58 9.71
CA SER A 128 10.59 -10.45 10.65
C SER A 128 9.24 -9.88 11.08
N LYS A 129 8.17 -10.14 10.35
CA LYS A 129 6.84 -9.54 10.51
C LYS A 129 6.81 -8.02 10.32
N ARG A 130 7.90 -7.43 9.86
CA ARG A 130 7.98 -6.00 9.57
C ARG A 130 7.32 -5.66 8.24
N PRO A 131 6.70 -4.50 8.11
CA PRO A 131 6.15 -4.05 6.83
C PRO A 131 7.30 -3.79 5.84
N VAL A 132 7.12 -4.32 4.62
CA VAL A 132 8.10 -4.22 3.54
C VAL A 132 7.54 -3.51 2.31
N GLY A 133 6.25 -3.25 2.27
CA GLY A 133 5.60 -2.58 1.16
C GLY A 133 4.11 -2.41 1.34
N VAL A 134 3.48 -1.98 0.28
CA VAL A 134 2.02 -1.77 0.16
C VAL A 134 1.51 -2.47 -1.08
N ILE A 135 0.35 -3.10 -0.97
CA ILE A 135 -0.37 -3.58 -2.14
C ILE A 135 -1.73 -2.87 -2.23
N SER A 136 -2.07 -2.43 -3.42
CA SER A 136 -3.30 -1.69 -3.71
C SER A 136 -4.22 -2.45 -4.66
N THR A 137 -5.47 -2.01 -4.72
CA THR A 137 -6.43 -2.50 -5.71
C THR A 137 -5.93 -2.28 -7.15
N LEU A 138 -5.18 -1.21 -7.42
CA LEU A 138 -4.59 -0.96 -8.72
C LEU A 138 -3.52 -2.01 -9.06
N ASP A 139 -2.72 -2.44 -8.10
CA ASP A 139 -1.72 -3.50 -8.29
C ASP A 139 -2.39 -4.82 -8.66
N ILE A 140 -3.51 -5.14 -8.01
CA ILE A 140 -4.35 -6.28 -8.36
C ILE A 140 -4.86 -6.17 -9.80
N ALA A 141 -5.42 -5.01 -10.16
CA ALA A 141 -5.94 -4.76 -11.50
C ALA A 141 -4.85 -4.90 -12.58
N ARG A 142 -3.66 -4.39 -12.34
CA ARG A 142 -2.52 -4.54 -13.26
C ARG A 142 -2.11 -6.00 -13.45
N SER A 143 -2.11 -6.77 -12.38
CA SER A 143 -1.78 -8.19 -12.43
C SER A 143 -2.84 -9.01 -13.19
N ILE A 144 -4.11 -8.69 -13.00
CA ILE A 144 -5.22 -9.29 -13.77
C ILE A 144 -5.08 -8.96 -15.25
N ALA A 145 -4.78 -7.71 -15.58
CA ALA A 145 -4.60 -7.25 -16.95
C ALA A 145 -3.42 -7.93 -17.67
N ALA A 146 -2.39 -8.34 -16.94
CA ALA A 146 -1.24 -9.07 -17.47
C ALA A 146 -1.53 -10.55 -17.75
N GLY A 147 -2.62 -11.10 -17.20
CA GLY A 147 -3.04 -12.49 -17.44
C GLY A 147 -3.46 -12.71 -18.87
N THR A 148 -3.27 -13.94 -19.35
CA THR A 148 -3.86 -14.41 -20.61
C THR A 148 -5.34 -14.69 -20.40
N GLY A 149 -6.14 -13.64 -20.47
CA GLY A 149 -7.60 -13.81 -20.63
C GLY A 149 -7.93 -14.46 -21.97
N PRO A 150 -9.19 -14.87 -22.18
CA PRO A 150 -9.60 -15.34 -23.50
C PRO A 150 -9.19 -14.27 -24.51
N ARG A 151 -8.41 -14.68 -25.50
CA ARG A 151 -8.10 -13.79 -26.62
C ARG A 151 -9.43 -13.28 -27.14
N GLU A 152 -9.64 -11.99 -27.08
CA GLU A 152 -10.70 -11.40 -27.87
C GLU A 152 -10.43 -11.85 -29.29
N THR A 153 -11.24 -12.75 -29.77
CA THR A 153 -11.25 -13.09 -31.17
C THR A 153 -11.68 -11.78 -31.84
N GLN A 154 -10.71 -11.05 -32.40
CA GLN A 154 -11.08 -9.98 -33.30
C GLN A 154 -11.94 -10.62 -34.37
N ALA A 155 -13.25 -10.38 -34.29
CA ALA A 155 -14.13 -10.69 -35.38
C ALA A 155 -13.64 -9.83 -36.53
N SER A 156 -12.86 -10.42 -37.43
CA SER A 156 -12.59 -9.84 -38.73
C SER A 156 -13.91 -9.85 -39.46
N ALA A 157 -14.47 -8.67 -39.59
CA ALA A 157 -15.59 -8.47 -40.50
C ALA A 157 -15.15 -8.70 -41.95
#